data_86e7036666aeb4f2a4570e25b20c7688
#
_entry.id   86e7036666aeb4f2a4570e25b20c7688
#
_cell.length_a   1.000
_cell.length_b   1.000
_cell.length_c   1.000
_cell.angle_alpha   90.00
_cell.angle_beta   90.00
_cell.angle_gamma   90.00
#
_symmetry.space_group_name_H-M   'P 1'
#
loop_
_entity.id
_entity.type
_entity.pdbx_description
1 polymer ?
#
loop_
_entity_poly.entity_id
_entity_poly.type
_entity_poly.pdbx_seq_one_letter_code
_entity_poly.pdbx_strand_id
1 'polypeptide(L)'
;MRDCFALAKKKIEETGVRGSIIFIDELDAIGIKRSGDGEGSHELQRTLLELLNAMDGFSSDSRIKVIAATNRPDILDPALLRSGRFDRKVELPNPNEEARVKILKIHSRKLVLDKESVNFEEIARCTEDFSGAMLRAVCVEAGMLALRRNASAIQHEDFMEGVAQVASRKKANLMYYAYVCLSQTDAITQWEEECA
;
A
#
# COMPACT_ATOMS: atom_id res chain seq x y z
N MET A 1 11.03 -18.65 6.65
CA MET A 1 11.87 -17.99 5.63
C MET A 1 12.75 -18.95 4.86
N ARG A 2 13.59 -19.76 5.50
CA ARG A 2 14.49 -20.72 4.82
C ARG A 2 13.77 -21.63 3.81
N ASP A 3 12.62 -22.15 4.17
CA ASP A 3 11.84 -23.06 3.33
C ASP A 3 11.37 -22.41 2.01
N CYS A 4 11.07 -21.12 2.02
CA CYS A 4 10.71 -20.39 0.80
C CYS A 4 11.87 -20.33 -0.20
N PHE A 5 13.09 -20.05 0.29
CA PHE A 5 14.29 -20.03 -0.56
C PHE A 5 14.67 -21.44 -1.03
N ALA A 6 14.58 -22.45 -0.15
CA ALA A 6 14.81 -23.85 -0.51
C ALA A 6 13.80 -24.33 -1.56
N LEU A 7 12.53 -23.99 -1.42
CA LEU A 7 11.47 -24.30 -2.38
C LEU A 7 11.71 -23.60 -3.73
N ALA A 8 12.14 -22.33 -3.71
CA ALA A 8 12.47 -21.60 -4.93
C ALA A 8 13.61 -22.28 -5.70
N LYS A 9 14.66 -22.72 -4.99
CA LYS A 9 15.79 -23.46 -5.58
C LYS A 9 15.35 -24.81 -6.15
N LYS A 10 14.59 -25.57 -5.37
CA LYS A 10 14.05 -26.86 -5.78
C LYS A 10 13.20 -26.75 -7.04
N LYS A 11 12.33 -25.74 -7.13
CA LYS A 11 11.52 -25.46 -8.33
C LYS A 11 12.37 -25.18 -9.56
N ILE A 12 13.45 -24.39 -9.42
CA ILE A 12 14.36 -24.13 -10.54
C ILE A 12 14.98 -25.45 -11.04
N GLU A 13 15.40 -26.32 -10.13
CA GLU A 13 16.04 -27.60 -10.45
C GLU A 13 15.07 -28.60 -11.08
N GLU A 14 13.83 -28.70 -10.54
CA GLU A 14 12.82 -29.65 -11.03
C GLU A 14 12.18 -29.22 -12.36
N THR A 15 11.90 -27.92 -12.54
CA THR A 15 11.18 -27.45 -13.72
C THR A 15 12.09 -26.95 -14.84
N GLY A 16 13.39 -26.80 -14.60
CA GLY A 16 14.34 -26.28 -15.58
C GLY A 16 14.12 -24.80 -15.96
N VAL A 17 13.32 -24.05 -15.17
CA VAL A 17 13.06 -22.63 -15.43
C VAL A 17 14.32 -21.80 -15.20
N ARG A 18 14.42 -20.67 -15.91
CA ARG A 18 15.60 -19.79 -15.86
C ARG A 18 15.80 -19.08 -14.52
N GLY A 19 14.76 -18.96 -13.70
CA GLY A 19 14.86 -18.31 -12.40
C GLY A 19 13.55 -18.36 -11.62
N SER A 20 13.61 -17.93 -10.37
CA SER A 20 12.47 -17.83 -9.46
C SER A 20 12.43 -16.44 -8.80
N ILE A 21 11.23 -15.94 -8.54
CA ILE A 21 11.02 -14.68 -7.84
C ILE A 21 10.33 -14.98 -6.52
N ILE A 22 10.90 -14.49 -5.43
CA ILE A 22 10.28 -14.49 -4.10
C ILE A 22 9.72 -13.09 -3.89
N PHE A 23 8.40 -13.01 -3.70
CA PHE A 23 7.73 -11.74 -3.39
C PHE A 23 7.36 -11.70 -1.91
N ILE A 24 7.78 -10.63 -1.22
CA ILE A 24 7.50 -10.39 0.20
C ILE A 24 6.69 -9.10 0.28
N ASP A 25 5.42 -9.21 0.66
CA ASP A 25 4.57 -8.05 0.91
C ASP A 25 4.65 -7.63 2.39
N GLU A 26 4.37 -6.35 2.67
CA GLU A 26 4.41 -5.78 4.02
C GLU A 26 5.74 -6.07 4.75
N LEU A 27 6.87 -5.80 4.09
CA LEU A 27 8.20 -6.05 4.66
C LEU A 27 8.41 -5.35 6.01
N ASP A 28 7.74 -4.25 6.26
CA ASP A 28 7.75 -3.52 7.53
C ASP A 28 7.24 -4.35 8.71
N ALA A 29 6.40 -5.36 8.51
CA ALA A 29 5.95 -6.24 9.59
C ALA A 29 7.11 -7.02 10.25
N ILE A 30 8.19 -7.30 9.52
CA ILE A 30 9.35 -8.06 10.00
C ILE A 30 10.64 -7.25 10.00
N GLY A 31 10.69 -6.14 9.27
CA GLY A 31 11.89 -5.34 8.98
C GLY A 31 12.06 -4.10 9.85
N ILE A 32 11.38 -3.97 10.99
CA ILE A 32 11.41 -2.78 11.85
C ILE A 32 12.78 -2.60 12.51
N LYS A 33 13.24 -1.33 12.59
CA LYS A 33 14.40 -0.93 13.38
C LYS A 33 14.23 -1.33 14.85
N ARG A 34 15.32 -1.69 15.50
CA ARG A 34 15.36 -2.08 16.91
C ARG A 34 14.87 -0.93 17.80
N SER A 35 13.71 -1.07 18.40
CA SER A 35 13.17 -0.14 19.40
C SER A 35 12.51 -0.95 20.51
N GLY A 36 13.24 -1.17 21.62
CA GLY A 36 12.69 -1.64 22.88
C GLY A 36 12.81 -3.15 23.20
N ASP A 37 12.91 -3.43 24.51
CA ASP A 37 13.10 -4.73 25.15
C ASP A 37 11.76 -5.47 25.40
N GLY A 38 10.93 -5.69 24.39
CA GLY A 38 9.71 -6.49 24.53
C GLY A 38 9.89 -7.94 24.08
N GLU A 39 9.29 -8.91 24.78
CA GLU A 39 9.39 -10.35 24.44
C GLU A 39 8.99 -10.67 22.97
N GLY A 40 8.04 -9.95 22.38
CA GLY A 40 7.68 -10.06 20.96
C GLY A 40 8.75 -9.55 19.98
N SER A 41 9.66 -8.69 20.45
CA SER A 41 10.75 -8.14 19.65
C SER A 41 11.79 -9.20 19.25
N HIS A 42 12.02 -10.20 20.10
CA HIS A 42 13.03 -11.24 19.86
C HIS A 42 12.65 -12.18 18.70
N GLU A 43 11.39 -12.52 18.55
CA GLU A 43 10.93 -13.40 17.46
C GLU A 43 10.98 -12.71 16.10
N LEU A 44 10.56 -11.45 16.05
CA LEU A 44 10.68 -10.61 14.84
C LEU A 44 12.14 -10.41 14.44
N GLN A 45 13.01 -10.13 15.40
CA GLN A 45 14.46 -10.00 15.16
C GLN A 45 15.06 -11.30 14.61
N ARG A 46 14.66 -12.44 15.14
CA ARG A 46 15.10 -13.74 14.65
C ARG A 46 14.67 -13.96 13.20
N THR A 47 13.43 -13.61 12.89
CA THR A 47 12.89 -13.70 11.52
C THR A 47 13.63 -12.77 10.56
N LEU A 48 13.93 -11.53 11.00
CA LEU A 48 14.73 -10.59 10.22
C LEU A 48 16.14 -11.13 9.97
N LEU A 49 16.82 -11.63 11.00
CA LEU A 49 18.15 -12.24 10.86
C LEU A 49 18.14 -13.45 9.94
N GLU A 50 17.10 -14.27 9.97
CA GLU A 50 16.94 -15.39 9.03
C GLU A 50 16.76 -14.89 7.59
N LEU A 51 16.01 -13.82 7.37
CA LEU A 51 15.87 -13.20 6.04
C LEU A 51 17.22 -12.67 5.54
N LEU A 52 17.94 -11.92 6.37
CA LEU A 52 19.26 -11.37 6.02
C LEU A 52 20.25 -12.49 5.67
N ASN A 53 20.31 -13.52 6.50
CA ASN A 53 21.18 -14.68 6.26
C ASN A 53 20.78 -15.46 4.99
N ALA A 54 19.49 -15.58 4.72
CA ALA A 54 19.00 -16.20 3.49
C ALA A 54 19.41 -15.39 2.27
N MET A 55 19.25 -14.06 2.30
CA MET A 55 19.65 -13.17 1.19
C MET A 55 21.17 -13.25 0.95
N ASP A 56 21.99 -13.21 2.01
CA ASP A 56 23.45 -13.29 1.91
C ASP A 56 23.91 -14.66 1.44
N GLY A 57 23.27 -15.74 1.92
CA GLY A 57 23.60 -17.12 1.54
C GLY A 57 23.17 -17.49 0.11
N PHE A 58 22.13 -16.86 -0.42
CA PHE A 58 21.62 -17.07 -1.78
C PHE A 58 22.09 -16.01 -2.78
N SER A 59 22.86 -15.00 -2.37
CA SER A 59 23.41 -13.97 -3.26
C SER A 59 24.32 -14.55 -4.34
N SER A 60 24.86 -15.76 -4.15
CA SER A 60 25.63 -16.51 -5.15
C SER A 60 24.77 -17.12 -6.27
N ASP A 61 23.47 -17.32 -6.06
CA ASP A 61 22.58 -17.85 -7.11
C ASP A 61 21.78 -16.73 -7.77
N SER A 62 22.31 -16.21 -8.88
CA SER A 62 21.71 -15.11 -9.65
C SER A 62 20.30 -15.41 -10.19
N ARG A 63 19.87 -16.67 -10.16
CA ARG A 63 18.56 -17.11 -10.65
C ARG A 63 17.41 -16.85 -9.67
N ILE A 64 17.70 -16.61 -8.38
CA ILE A 64 16.68 -16.26 -7.40
C ILE A 64 16.70 -14.73 -7.19
N LYS A 65 15.55 -14.09 -7.44
CA LYS A 65 15.35 -12.66 -7.21
C LYS A 65 14.33 -12.46 -6.10
N VAL A 66 14.61 -11.50 -5.21
CA VAL A 66 13.70 -11.14 -4.13
C VAL A 66 13.14 -9.76 -4.41
N ILE A 67 11.82 -9.64 -4.36
CA ILE A 67 11.10 -8.37 -4.47
C ILE A 67 10.33 -8.19 -3.16
N ALA A 68 10.47 -7.05 -2.53
CA ALA A 68 9.71 -6.72 -1.32
C ALA A 68 8.91 -5.42 -1.52
N ALA A 69 7.74 -5.35 -0.91
CA ALA A 69 6.91 -4.17 -0.89
C ALA A 69 6.69 -3.69 0.55
N THR A 70 6.65 -2.38 0.74
CA THR A 70 6.32 -1.74 2.02
C THR A 70 5.69 -0.37 1.78
N ASN A 71 4.79 0.02 2.67
CA ASN A 71 4.23 1.37 2.72
C ASN A 71 5.04 2.30 3.64
N ARG A 72 6.00 1.76 4.41
CA ARG A 72 6.76 2.50 5.42
C ARG A 72 8.27 2.24 5.30
N PRO A 73 8.92 2.78 4.27
CA PRO A 73 10.35 2.58 4.06
C PRO A 73 11.21 3.23 5.15
N ASP A 74 10.68 4.23 5.87
CA ASP A 74 11.32 4.98 6.95
C ASP A 74 11.63 4.14 8.19
N ILE A 75 10.83 3.12 8.48
CA ILE A 75 10.98 2.26 9.66
C ILE A 75 11.83 1.02 9.42
N LEU A 76 12.18 0.72 8.17
CA LEU A 76 12.96 -0.45 7.84
C LEU A 76 14.37 -0.40 8.44
N ASP A 77 14.87 -1.57 8.86
CA ASP A 77 16.26 -1.70 9.31
C ASP A 77 17.22 -1.40 8.16
N PRO A 78 18.19 -0.48 8.36
CA PRO A 78 19.19 -0.16 7.33
C PRO A 78 19.98 -1.37 6.81
N ALA A 79 20.06 -2.44 7.59
CA ALA A 79 20.71 -3.67 7.18
C ALA A 79 20.05 -4.33 5.97
N LEU A 80 18.72 -4.16 5.80
CA LEU A 80 17.99 -4.66 4.63
C LEU A 80 18.35 -3.89 3.35
N LEU A 81 18.75 -2.62 3.48
CA LEU A 81 18.97 -1.70 2.36
C LEU A 81 20.43 -1.65 1.90
N ARG A 82 21.28 -2.54 2.42
CA ARG A 82 22.70 -2.63 2.04
C ARG A 82 22.85 -3.29 0.67
N SER A 83 23.99 -2.97 0.00
CA SER A 83 24.38 -3.61 -1.25
C SER A 83 24.41 -5.14 -1.12
N GLY A 84 23.92 -5.84 -2.13
CA GLY A 84 23.77 -7.29 -2.13
C GLY A 84 22.44 -7.79 -1.55
N ARG A 85 21.59 -6.89 -1.01
CA ARG A 85 20.25 -7.20 -0.49
C ARG A 85 19.19 -6.42 -1.27
N PHE A 86 18.48 -5.47 -0.65
CA PHE A 86 17.56 -4.58 -1.37
C PHE A 86 18.29 -3.31 -1.83
N ASP A 87 19.10 -3.42 -2.86
CA ASP A 87 19.90 -2.33 -3.41
C ASP A 87 19.13 -1.44 -4.40
N ARG A 88 18.04 -1.95 -4.96
CA ARG A 88 17.16 -1.21 -5.88
C ARG A 88 15.87 -0.82 -5.19
N LYS A 89 15.61 0.48 -5.15
CA LYS A 89 14.39 1.06 -4.58
C LYS A 89 13.57 1.68 -5.70
N VAL A 90 12.30 1.31 -5.78
CA VAL A 90 11.34 1.85 -6.74
C VAL A 90 10.19 2.45 -5.95
N GLU A 91 10.03 3.75 -6.05
CA GLU A 91 8.88 4.44 -5.50
C GLU A 91 7.70 4.35 -6.48
N LEU A 92 6.53 4.00 -5.98
CA LEU A 92 5.27 3.98 -6.73
C LEU A 92 4.40 5.14 -6.23
N PRO A 93 4.45 6.32 -6.89
CA PRO A 93 3.63 7.45 -6.50
C PRO A 93 2.15 7.21 -6.82
N ASN A 94 1.29 8.07 -6.27
CA ASN A 94 -0.11 8.10 -6.66
C ASN A 94 -0.26 8.31 -8.17
N PRO A 95 -1.32 7.77 -8.79
CA PRO A 95 -1.50 7.84 -10.24
C PRO A 95 -1.72 9.28 -10.71
N ASN A 96 -1.10 9.64 -11.84
CA ASN A 96 -1.34 10.91 -12.53
C ASN A 96 -2.74 10.93 -13.17
N GLU A 97 -3.17 12.08 -13.72
CA GLU A 97 -4.51 12.26 -14.29
C GLU A 97 -4.86 11.20 -15.36
N GLU A 98 -3.96 10.96 -16.31
CA GLU A 98 -4.18 9.95 -17.35
C GLU A 98 -4.32 8.53 -16.80
N ALA A 99 -3.50 8.18 -15.79
CA ALA A 99 -3.61 6.89 -15.13
C ALA A 99 -4.91 6.77 -14.36
N ARG A 100 -5.38 7.83 -13.68
CA ARG A 100 -6.68 7.85 -13.00
C ARG A 100 -7.83 7.60 -13.96
N VAL A 101 -7.84 8.22 -15.14
CA VAL A 101 -8.82 7.95 -16.19
C VAL A 101 -8.82 6.47 -16.58
N LYS A 102 -7.65 5.88 -16.79
CA LYS A 102 -7.52 4.46 -17.14
C LYS A 102 -8.01 3.55 -16.02
N ILE A 103 -7.69 3.86 -14.76
CA ILE A 103 -8.14 3.11 -13.60
C ILE A 103 -9.66 3.16 -13.45
N LEU A 104 -10.27 4.35 -13.57
CA LEU A 104 -11.71 4.52 -13.55
C LEU A 104 -12.38 3.69 -14.65
N LYS A 105 -11.89 3.76 -15.90
CA LYS A 105 -12.37 2.96 -17.01
C LYS A 105 -12.28 1.45 -16.77
N ILE A 106 -11.21 0.98 -16.10
CA ILE A 106 -11.04 -0.45 -15.78
C ILE A 106 -12.08 -0.89 -14.75
N HIS A 107 -12.26 -0.13 -13.66
CA HIS A 107 -13.20 -0.49 -12.59
C HIS A 107 -14.67 -0.32 -13.00
N SER A 108 -14.96 0.56 -13.95
CA SER A 108 -16.30 0.77 -14.47
C SER A 108 -16.74 -0.20 -15.58
N ARG A 109 -15.84 -1.06 -16.09
CA ARG A 109 -16.15 -2.01 -17.18
C ARG A 109 -17.36 -2.93 -16.92
N LYS A 110 -17.61 -3.27 -15.66
CA LYS A 110 -18.71 -4.17 -15.25
C LYS A 110 -19.98 -3.41 -14.87
N LEU A 111 -19.94 -2.10 -14.88
CA LEU A 111 -21.04 -1.23 -14.49
C LEU A 111 -21.83 -0.81 -15.72
N VAL A 112 -23.14 -0.67 -15.57
CA VAL A 112 -24.00 -0.13 -16.62
C VAL A 112 -23.90 1.40 -16.55
N LEU A 113 -23.19 1.98 -17.51
CA LEU A 113 -22.96 3.42 -17.59
C LEU A 113 -23.82 4.06 -18.65
N ASP A 114 -24.27 5.28 -18.40
CA ASP A 114 -24.73 6.18 -19.43
C ASP A 114 -23.51 6.81 -20.14
N LYS A 115 -23.13 6.22 -21.27
CA LYS A 115 -21.90 6.55 -21.99
C LYS A 115 -21.87 7.98 -22.53
N GLU A 116 -23.03 8.62 -22.73
CA GLU A 116 -23.13 9.98 -23.24
C GLU A 116 -22.92 11.01 -22.09
N SER A 117 -23.33 10.68 -20.86
CA SER A 117 -23.23 11.60 -19.74
C SER A 117 -21.89 11.53 -19.01
N VAL A 118 -21.23 10.34 -18.93
CA VAL A 118 -20.05 10.14 -18.06
C VAL A 118 -18.76 10.61 -18.69
N ASN A 119 -18.17 11.66 -18.12
CA ASN A 119 -16.86 12.18 -18.50
C ASN A 119 -15.77 11.78 -17.48
N PHE A 120 -14.99 10.74 -17.79
CA PHE A 120 -13.91 10.26 -16.92
C PHE A 120 -12.75 11.23 -16.78
N GLU A 121 -12.52 12.13 -17.71
CA GLU A 121 -11.44 13.11 -17.62
C GLU A 121 -11.78 14.17 -16.58
N GLU A 122 -13.00 14.62 -16.52
CA GLU A 122 -13.48 15.53 -15.50
C GLU A 122 -13.44 14.91 -14.10
N ILE A 123 -13.93 13.67 -13.97
CA ILE A 123 -13.83 12.92 -12.70
C ILE A 123 -12.38 12.77 -12.27
N ALA A 124 -11.45 12.49 -13.19
CA ALA A 124 -10.03 12.37 -12.88
C ALA A 124 -9.41 13.67 -12.38
N ARG A 125 -9.82 14.83 -12.93
CA ARG A 125 -9.38 16.16 -12.43
C ARG A 125 -9.83 16.40 -10.99
N CYS A 126 -11.06 16.01 -10.67
CA CYS A 126 -11.62 16.17 -9.32
C CYS A 126 -11.06 15.17 -8.29
N THR A 127 -10.26 14.18 -8.71
CA THR A 127 -9.70 13.13 -7.85
C THR A 127 -8.19 13.26 -7.65
N GLU A 128 -7.69 14.47 -7.46
CA GLU A 128 -6.27 14.69 -7.18
C GLU A 128 -5.83 13.93 -5.93
N ASP A 129 -4.64 13.35 -5.96
CA ASP A 129 -4.07 12.51 -4.88
C ASP A 129 -4.88 11.28 -4.47
N PHE A 130 -5.78 10.80 -5.32
CA PHE A 130 -6.47 9.55 -5.06
C PHE A 130 -5.61 8.35 -5.45
N SER A 131 -5.51 7.36 -4.55
CA SER A 131 -4.91 6.06 -4.85
C SER A 131 -5.84 5.23 -5.74
N GLY A 132 -5.31 4.17 -6.35
CA GLY A 132 -6.13 3.24 -7.14
C GLY A 132 -7.29 2.62 -6.35
N ALA A 133 -7.09 2.34 -5.07
CA ALA A 133 -8.14 1.85 -4.18
C ALA A 133 -9.26 2.87 -3.96
N MET A 134 -8.92 4.15 -3.82
CA MET A 134 -9.91 5.23 -3.68
C MET A 134 -10.71 5.41 -4.97
N LEU A 135 -10.07 5.33 -6.14
CA LEU A 135 -10.76 5.40 -7.43
C LEU A 135 -11.73 4.23 -7.64
N ARG A 136 -11.33 3.03 -7.18
CA ARG A 136 -12.25 1.89 -7.13
C ARG A 136 -13.44 2.16 -6.20
N ALA A 137 -13.20 2.73 -5.02
CA ALA A 137 -14.26 3.08 -4.08
C ALA A 137 -15.24 4.10 -4.70
N VAL A 138 -14.76 5.10 -5.45
CA VAL A 138 -15.61 6.04 -6.19
C VAL A 138 -16.54 5.28 -7.15
N CYS A 139 -16.04 4.32 -7.93
CA CYS A 139 -16.87 3.53 -8.83
C CYS A 139 -17.95 2.72 -8.09
N VAL A 140 -17.62 2.17 -6.91
CA VAL A 140 -18.58 1.43 -6.07
C VAL A 140 -19.64 2.37 -5.51
N GLU A 141 -19.25 3.52 -4.94
CA GLU A 141 -20.19 4.50 -4.39
C GLU A 141 -21.13 5.06 -5.48
N ALA A 142 -20.60 5.38 -6.66
CA ALA A 142 -21.43 5.82 -7.80
C ALA A 142 -22.48 4.76 -8.16
N GLY A 143 -22.11 3.47 -8.17
CA GLY A 143 -23.05 2.38 -8.39
C GLY A 143 -24.11 2.29 -7.29
N MET A 144 -23.73 2.46 -6.04
CA MET A 144 -24.67 2.44 -4.90
C MET A 144 -25.63 3.64 -4.92
N LEU A 145 -25.16 4.82 -5.35
CA LEU A 145 -26.00 6.01 -5.50
C LEU A 145 -27.04 5.82 -6.62
N ALA A 146 -26.61 5.31 -7.76
CA ALA A 146 -27.53 4.97 -8.85
C ALA A 146 -28.60 3.94 -8.43
N LEU A 147 -28.22 2.92 -7.65
CA LEU A 147 -29.17 1.93 -7.10
C LEU A 147 -30.16 2.58 -6.13
N ARG A 148 -29.72 3.45 -5.24
CA ARG A 148 -30.61 4.18 -4.30
C ARG A 148 -31.63 5.04 -5.02
N ARG A 149 -31.26 5.56 -6.19
CA ARG A 149 -32.12 6.38 -7.07
C ARG A 149 -33.01 5.51 -7.98
N ASN A 150 -32.88 4.19 -7.91
CA ASN A 150 -33.54 3.23 -8.84
C ASN A 150 -33.25 3.54 -10.33
N ALA A 151 -32.05 4.02 -10.63
CA ALA A 151 -31.65 4.32 -12.00
C ALA A 151 -31.23 3.05 -12.75
N SER A 152 -31.51 2.99 -14.04
CA SER A 152 -31.08 1.89 -14.93
C SER A 152 -29.62 1.96 -15.34
N ALA A 153 -28.99 3.13 -15.25
CA ALA A 153 -27.60 3.37 -15.57
C ALA A 153 -27.00 4.42 -14.64
N ILE A 154 -25.69 4.35 -14.44
CA ILE A 154 -24.93 5.30 -13.63
C ILE A 154 -24.65 6.55 -14.46
N GLN A 155 -24.94 7.72 -13.92
CA GLN A 155 -24.74 9.02 -14.55
C GLN A 155 -23.50 9.72 -14.01
N HIS A 156 -23.09 10.80 -14.68
CA HIS A 156 -21.92 11.59 -14.25
C HIS A 156 -22.09 12.15 -12.82
N GLU A 157 -23.30 12.58 -12.47
CA GLU A 157 -23.63 13.12 -11.14
C GLU A 157 -23.39 12.11 -10.02
N ASP A 158 -23.70 10.81 -10.27
CA ASP A 158 -23.45 9.74 -9.29
C ASP A 158 -21.96 9.56 -9.01
N PHE A 159 -21.11 9.73 -10.05
CA PHE A 159 -19.65 9.71 -9.88
C PHE A 159 -19.15 10.92 -9.07
N MET A 160 -19.65 12.13 -9.39
CA MET A 160 -19.25 13.36 -8.69
C MET A 160 -19.63 13.31 -7.21
N GLU A 161 -20.82 12.82 -6.89
CA GLU A 161 -21.24 12.61 -5.50
C GLU A 161 -20.40 11.51 -4.83
N GLY A 162 -20.11 10.42 -5.55
CA GLY A 162 -19.19 9.36 -5.08
C GLY A 162 -17.80 9.89 -4.74
N VAL A 163 -17.24 10.79 -5.57
CA VAL A 163 -15.97 11.48 -5.29
C VAL A 163 -16.06 12.28 -3.99
N ALA A 164 -17.13 13.07 -3.80
CA ALA A 164 -17.32 13.85 -2.59
C ALA A 164 -17.39 12.98 -1.32
N GLN A 165 -18.09 11.84 -1.38
CA GLN A 165 -18.19 10.88 -0.28
C GLN A 165 -16.86 10.23 0.07
N VAL A 166 -16.08 9.80 -0.94
CA VAL A 166 -14.76 9.19 -0.71
C VAL A 166 -13.76 10.24 -0.19
N ALA A 167 -13.80 11.47 -0.70
CA ALA A 167 -12.94 12.55 -0.24
C ALA A 167 -13.24 12.93 1.22
N SER A 168 -14.51 12.94 1.63
CA SER A 168 -14.90 13.23 3.02
C SER A 168 -14.37 12.18 3.99
N ARG A 169 -14.40 10.89 3.62
CA ARG A 169 -13.83 9.80 4.41
C ARG A 169 -12.30 9.92 4.57
N LYS A 170 -11.59 10.36 3.51
CA LYS A 170 -10.14 10.64 3.58
C LYS A 170 -9.84 11.72 4.60
N LYS A 171 -10.58 12.82 4.55
CA LYS A 171 -10.43 13.94 5.52
C LYS A 171 -10.75 13.51 6.96
N ALA A 172 -11.80 12.73 7.17
CA ALA A 172 -12.17 12.21 8.49
C ALA A 172 -11.06 11.33 9.10
N ASN A 173 -10.46 10.44 8.30
CA ASN A 173 -9.34 9.62 8.76
C ASN A 173 -8.11 10.46 9.11
N LEU A 174 -7.77 11.48 8.31
CA LEU A 174 -6.67 12.40 8.61
C LEU A 174 -6.93 13.21 9.88
N MET A 175 -8.16 13.69 10.08
CA MET A 175 -8.55 14.42 11.31
C MET A 175 -8.46 13.53 12.56
N TYR A 176 -8.80 12.25 12.46
CA TYR A 176 -8.67 11.32 13.59
C TYR A 176 -7.21 11.18 14.04
N TYR A 177 -6.29 11.00 13.11
CA TYR A 177 -4.84 10.92 13.43
C TYR A 177 -4.29 12.25 13.96
N ALA A 178 -4.72 13.37 13.42
CA ALA A 178 -4.34 14.70 13.93
C ALA A 178 -4.84 14.92 15.38
N TYR A 179 -6.05 14.47 15.69
CA TYR A 179 -6.62 14.58 17.04
C TYR A 179 -5.89 13.71 18.06
N VAL A 180 -5.48 12.50 17.68
CA VAL A 180 -4.68 11.62 18.54
C VAL A 180 -3.29 12.21 18.80
N CYS A 181 -2.65 12.82 17.81
CA CYS A 181 -1.37 13.50 17.99
C CYS A 181 -1.48 14.77 18.87
N LEU A 182 -2.54 15.56 18.73
CA LEU A 182 -2.76 16.75 19.55
C LEU A 182 -3.07 16.41 21.02
N SER A 183 -3.82 15.33 21.29
CA SER A 183 -4.10 14.89 22.66
C SER A 183 -2.86 14.38 23.39
N GLN A 184 -1.85 13.88 22.70
CA GLN A 184 -0.57 13.49 23.32
C GLN A 184 0.36 14.68 23.57
N THR A 185 0.31 15.72 22.72
CA THR A 185 1.09 16.97 22.95
C THR A 185 0.53 17.81 24.08
N ASP A 186 -0.80 17.87 24.24
CA ASP A 186 -1.41 18.59 25.36
C ASP A 186 -1.11 17.92 26.72
N ALA A 187 -0.93 16.60 26.75
CA ALA A 187 -0.52 15.87 27.96
C ALA A 187 0.92 16.16 28.37
N ILE A 188 1.81 16.45 27.42
CA ILE A 188 3.23 16.77 27.74
C ILE A 188 3.37 18.21 28.24
N THR A 189 2.64 19.17 27.68
CA THR A 189 2.65 20.57 28.14
C THR A 189 2.04 20.73 29.53
N GLN A 190 1.03 19.94 29.87
CA GLN A 190 0.44 19.96 31.21
C GLN A 190 1.37 19.37 32.30
N TRP A 191 2.24 18.45 31.91
CA TRP A 191 3.26 17.88 32.81
C TRP A 191 4.42 18.83 33.08
N GLU A 192 4.77 19.69 32.13
CA GLU A 192 5.83 20.69 32.31
C GLU A 192 5.39 21.88 33.18
N GLU A 193 4.11 22.22 33.18
CA GLU A 193 3.53 23.27 34.06
C GLU A 193 3.30 22.80 35.50
N GLU A 194 3.11 21.50 35.76
CA GLU A 194 2.96 20.97 37.12
C GLU A 194 4.31 20.64 37.82
N CYS A 195 5.43 20.61 37.06
CA CYS A 195 6.77 20.32 37.60
C CYS A 195 7.68 21.56 37.72
N ALA A 196 7.19 22.78 37.39
CA ALA A 196 7.89 24.05 37.53
C ALA A 196 7.37 24.85 38.73
#